data_aa16914a2c20b500c573e75cd985d87d
#
_entry.id   aa16914a2c20b500c573e75cd985d87d
#
_cell.length_a   1.000
_cell.length_b   1.000
_cell.length_c   1.000
_cell.angle_alpha   90.00
_cell.angle_beta   90.00
_cell.angle_gamma   90.00
#
_symmetry.space_group_name_H-M   'P 1'
#
loop_
_entity.id
_entity.type
_entity.pdbx_description
1 polymer ?
#
loop_
_entity_poly.entity_id
_entity_poly.type
_entity_poly.pdbx_seq_one_letter_code
_entity_poly.pdbx_strand_id
1 'polypeptide(L)'
;MNREEILSAFKDGRIDLEETLSQIDQSYYHDVGHTTLDLDRESRTGAPEVVFGSGKTAEQVMEIVEVLLEKNVNTLVTRLDEEKYSALSASLPEYAAYTPNSQLLLSLIHI
;
A
#
# COMPACT_ATOMS: atom_id res chain seq x y z
N MET A 1 12.85 -6.39 -8.55
CA MET A 1 12.51 -6.71 -9.97
C MET A 1 11.01 -6.60 -10.18
N ASN A 2 10.59 -6.10 -11.34
CA ASN A 2 9.18 -6.16 -11.72
C ASN A 2 8.84 -7.59 -12.21
N ARG A 3 7.56 -7.85 -12.43
CA ARG A 3 7.10 -9.19 -12.83
C ARG A 3 7.69 -9.67 -14.15
N GLU A 4 7.84 -8.77 -15.10
CA GLU A 4 8.44 -9.09 -16.40
C GLU A 4 9.91 -9.53 -16.26
N GLU A 5 10.67 -8.82 -15.43
CA GLU A 5 12.06 -9.16 -15.13
C GLU A 5 12.17 -10.50 -14.40
N ILE A 6 11.25 -10.78 -13.47
CA ILE A 6 11.20 -12.06 -12.74
C ILE A 6 10.96 -13.22 -13.72
N LEU A 7 9.98 -13.07 -14.60
CA LEU A 7 9.66 -14.11 -15.58
C LEU A 7 10.79 -14.31 -16.59
N SER A 8 11.46 -13.23 -17.02
CA SER A 8 12.63 -13.32 -17.90
C SER A 8 13.77 -14.06 -17.21
N ALA A 9 14.00 -13.79 -15.93
CA ALA A 9 15.03 -14.48 -15.16
C ALA A 9 14.75 -15.98 -15.04
N PHE A 10 13.48 -16.36 -14.85
CA PHE A 10 13.07 -17.76 -14.83
C PHE A 10 13.27 -18.42 -16.20
N LYS A 11 12.86 -17.77 -17.27
CA LYS A 11 13.01 -18.26 -18.63
C LYS A 11 14.50 -18.51 -18.97
N ASP A 12 15.37 -17.60 -18.55
CA ASP A 12 16.81 -17.67 -18.78
C ASP A 12 17.54 -18.67 -17.87
N GLY A 13 16.84 -19.26 -16.92
CA GLY A 13 17.40 -20.22 -15.98
C GLY A 13 18.21 -19.59 -14.85
N ARG A 14 18.13 -18.27 -14.63
CA ARG A 14 18.85 -17.57 -13.57
C ARG A 14 18.23 -17.79 -12.18
N ILE A 15 16.94 -18.07 -12.12
CA ILE A 15 16.22 -18.40 -10.90
C ILE A 15 15.37 -19.64 -11.14
N ASP A 16 15.13 -20.43 -10.10
CA ASP A 16 14.30 -21.62 -10.19
C ASP A 16 12.81 -21.29 -9.99
N LEU A 17 11.95 -22.30 -10.08
CA LEU A 17 10.49 -22.12 -9.94
C LEU A 17 10.14 -21.61 -8.54
N GLU A 18 10.76 -22.13 -7.49
CA GLU A 18 10.48 -21.74 -6.11
C GLU A 18 10.82 -20.28 -5.88
N GLU A 19 11.99 -19.85 -6.32
CA GLU A 19 12.42 -18.45 -6.23
C GLU A 19 11.52 -17.53 -7.05
N THR A 20 11.13 -17.97 -8.24
CA THR A 20 10.21 -17.22 -9.10
C THR A 20 8.88 -16.96 -8.41
N LEU A 21 8.28 -17.99 -7.82
CA LEU A 21 7.01 -17.86 -7.10
C LEU A 21 7.14 -16.94 -5.90
N SER A 22 8.22 -17.05 -5.15
CA SER A 22 8.49 -16.18 -4.01
C SER A 22 8.59 -14.71 -4.43
N GLN A 23 9.31 -14.41 -5.50
CA GLN A 23 9.47 -13.04 -5.99
C GLN A 23 8.16 -12.47 -6.56
N ILE A 24 7.35 -13.28 -7.21
CA ILE A 24 6.03 -12.86 -7.69
C ILE A 24 5.13 -12.50 -6.52
N ASP A 25 5.08 -13.32 -5.47
CA ASP A 25 4.30 -13.04 -4.27
C ASP A 25 4.73 -11.73 -3.62
N GLN A 26 6.03 -11.47 -3.52
CA GLN A 26 6.57 -10.22 -2.98
C GLN A 26 6.20 -9.00 -3.84
N SER A 27 5.96 -9.18 -5.14
CA SER A 27 5.55 -8.09 -6.01
C SER A 27 4.09 -7.69 -5.85
N TYR A 28 3.24 -8.61 -5.35
CA TYR A 28 1.81 -8.35 -5.13
C TYR A 28 1.50 -7.94 -3.70
N TYR A 29 2.21 -8.48 -2.72
CA TYR A 29 1.88 -8.32 -1.32
C TYR A 29 3.07 -7.78 -0.54
N HIS A 30 2.79 -6.96 0.44
CA HIS A 30 3.80 -6.43 1.35
C HIS A 30 3.33 -6.61 2.79
N ASP A 31 4.12 -7.30 3.59
CA ASP A 31 3.83 -7.56 5.01
C ASP A 31 4.59 -6.55 5.86
N VAL A 32 3.85 -5.72 6.62
CA VAL A 32 4.44 -4.76 7.56
C VAL A 32 4.40 -5.28 9.01
N GLY A 33 4.18 -6.58 9.20
CA GLY A 33 4.16 -7.24 10.50
C GLY A 33 2.79 -7.37 11.12
N HIS A 34 1.97 -6.33 11.09
CA HIS A 34 0.59 -6.34 11.61
C HIS A 34 -0.46 -6.36 10.49
N THR A 35 -0.05 -6.16 9.26
CA THR A 35 -0.95 -6.08 8.10
C THR A 35 -0.21 -6.51 6.85
N THR A 36 -0.85 -7.32 6.03
CA THR A 36 -0.33 -7.66 4.69
C THR A 36 -1.06 -6.82 3.65
N LEU A 37 -0.32 -6.09 2.83
CA LEU A 37 -0.86 -5.16 1.85
C LEU A 37 -0.93 -5.81 0.46
N ASP A 38 -2.06 -5.62 -0.22
CA ASP A 38 -2.26 -6.08 -1.60
C ASP A 38 -1.87 -4.95 -2.56
N LEU A 39 -0.65 -5.00 -3.06
CA LEU A 39 -0.10 -3.97 -3.95
C LEU A 39 -0.67 -4.02 -5.36
N ASP A 40 -1.36 -5.09 -5.71
CA ASP A 40 -1.94 -5.29 -7.04
C ASP A 40 -3.45 -4.99 -7.10
N ARG A 41 -4.04 -4.54 -6.00
CA ARG A 41 -5.49 -4.36 -5.89
C ARG A 41 -6.07 -3.44 -6.97
N GLU A 42 -5.46 -2.28 -7.21
CA GLU A 42 -5.98 -1.31 -8.18
C GLU A 42 -5.95 -1.86 -9.60
N SER A 43 -4.88 -2.53 -9.97
CA SER A 43 -4.76 -3.18 -11.28
C SER A 43 -5.80 -4.27 -11.48
N ARG A 44 -6.07 -5.04 -10.43
CA ARG A 44 -6.99 -6.18 -10.49
C ARG A 44 -8.46 -5.80 -10.36
N THR A 45 -8.78 -4.82 -9.51
CA THR A 45 -10.16 -4.44 -9.18
C THR A 45 -10.57 -3.06 -9.67
N GLY A 46 -9.63 -2.23 -10.08
CA GLY A 46 -9.87 -0.84 -10.45
C GLY A 46 -10.06 0.09 -9.25
N ALA A 47 -9.90 -0.40 -8.04
CA ALA A 47 -10.08 0.38 -6.81
C ALA A 47 -8.75 0.52 -6.06
N PRO A 48 -8.51 1.67 -5.38
CA PRO A 48 -7.29 1.86 -4.60
C PRO A 48 -7.25 0.91 -3.40
N GLU A 49 -6.08 0.80 -2.77
CA GLU A 49 -5.95 0.06 -1.52
C GLU A 49 -6.78 0.75 -0.44
N VAL A 50 -7.53 -0.04 0.32
CA VAL A 50 -8.37 0.46 1.40
C VAL A 50 -7.80 0.02 2.74
N VAL A 51 -7.52 0.99 3.60
CA VAL A 51 -6.97 0.77 4.94
C VAL A 51 -8.01 1.18 5.98
N PHE A 52 -8.32 0.30 6.93
CA PHE A 52 -9.21 0.64 8.03
C PHE A 52 -8.41 1.24 9.19
N GLY A 53 -8.64 2.53 9.45
CA GLY A 53 -7.97 3.23 10.55
C GLY A 53 -8.48 2.81 11.93
N SER A 54 -9.71 2.29 12.01
CA SER A 54 -10.27 1.78 13.24
C SER A 54 -9.52 0.55 13.74
N GLY A 55 -9.22 0.50 15.04
CA GLY A 55 -8.49 -0.62 15.62
C GLY A 55 -6.98 -0.59 15.41
N LYS A 56 -6.47 0.43 14.72
CA LYS A 56 -5.04 0.63 14.51
C LYS A 56 -4.58 1.90 15.22
N THR A 57 -3.34 1.90 15.69
CA THR A 57 -2.73 3.13 16.22
C THR A 57 -2.35 4.05 15.06
N ALA A 58 -2.14 5.35 15.37
CA ALA A 58 -1.66 6.29 14.36
C ALA A 58 -0.32 5.84 13.76
N GLU A 59 0.56 5.27 14.57
CA GLU A 59 1.85 4.74 14.13
C GLU A 59 1.69 3.59 13.14
N GLN A 60 0.75 2.67 13.40
CA GLN A 60 0.45 1.57 12.50
C GLN A 60 -0.11 2.05 11.16
N VAL A 61 -1.03 3.02 11.20
CA VAL A 61 -1.58 3.63 9.99
C VAL A 61 -0.47 4.31 9.20
N MET A 62 0.39 5.06 9.87
CA MET A 62 1.51 5.76 9.21
C MET A 62 2.47 4.79 8.54
N GLU A 63 2.81 3.69 9.20
CA GLU A 63 3.66 2.65 8.64
C GLU A 63 3.08 2.07 7.34
N ILE A 64 1.79 1.79 7.33
CA ILE A 64 1.09 1.30 6.15
C ILE A 64 1.11 2.35 5.03
N VAL A 65 0.76 3.59 5.36
CA VAL A 65 0.69 4.69 4.38
C VAL A 65 2.07 4.95 3.77
N GLU A 66 3.12 4.94 4.58
CA GLU A 66 4.49 5.13 4.09
C GLU A 66 4.88 4.08 3.04
N VAL A 67 4.56 2.81 3.30
CA VAL A 67 4.83 1.73 2.34
C VAL A 67 4.05 1.95 1.04
N LEU A 68 2.77 2.30 1.14
CA LEU A 68 1.94 2.53 -0.04
C LEU A 68 2.40 3.72 -0.87
N LEU A 69 2.84 4.81 -0.22
CA LEU A 69 3.43 5.96 -0.90
C LEU A 69 4.73 5.58 -1.61
N GLU A 70 5.58 4.82 -0.95
CA GLU A 70 6.84 4.35 -1.51
C GLU A 70 6.63 3.46 -2.75
N LYS A 71 5.57 2.66 -2.74
CA LYS A 71 5.20 1.79 -3.87
C LYS A 71 4.34 2.49 -4.92
N ASN A 72 4.06 3.78 -4.78
CA ASN A 72 3.21 4.57 -5.68
C ASN A 72 1.80 3.98 -5.83
N VAL A 73 1.20 3.57 -4.72
CA VAL A 73 -0.15 3.00 -4.69
C VAL A 73 -1.16 4.04 -4.23
N ASN A 74 -2.25 4.19 -4.98
CA ASN A 74 -3.36 5.02 -4.55
C ASN A 74 -4.02 4.40 -3.32
N THR A 75 -4.32 5.22 -2.31
CA THR A 75 -4.72 4.75 -0.99
C THR A 75 -5.95 5.49 -0.47
N LEU A 76 -6.86 4.75 0.13
CA LEU A 76 -8.00 5.28 0.87
C LEU A 76 -7.92 4.74 2.30
N VAL A 77 -7.83 5.63 3.28
CA VAL A 77 -7.91 5.24 4.70
C VAL A 77 -9.29 5.62 5.21
N THR A 78 -10.03 4.64 5.69
CA THR A 78 -11.36 4.84 6.25
C THR A 78 -11.30 4.81 7.77
N ARG A 79 -12.29 5.42 8.43
CA ARG A 79 -12.42 5.45 9.89
C ARG A 79 -11.15 5.97 10.58
N LEU A 80 -10.57 7.02 9.97
CA LEU A 80 -9.42 7.72 10.53
C LEU A 80 -9.94 8.93 11.28
N ASP A 81 -9.91 8.90 12.62
CA ASP A 81 -10.37 10.03 13.41
C ASP A 81 -9.38 11.21 13.36
N GLU A 82 -9.84 12.39 13.79
CA GLU A 82 -9.02 13.61 13.71
C GLU A 82 -7.75 13.52 14.55
N GLU A 83 -7.81 12.84 15.69
CA GLU A 83 -6.64 12.66 16.56
C GLU A 83 -5.55 11.88 15.85
N LYS A 84 -5.90 10.75 15.23
CA LYS A 84 -4.95 9.95 14.47
C LYS A 84 -4.45 10.70 13.23
N TYR A 85 -5.34 11.38 12.53
CA TYR A 85 -4.93 12.20 11.38
C TYR A 85 -3.92 13.28 11.79
N SER A 86 -4.19 13.98 12.89
CA SER A 86 -3.28 15.02 13.39
C SER A 86 -1.89 14.47 13.71
N ALA A 87 -1.82 13.25 14.22
CA ALA A 87 -0.54 12.60 14.54
C ALA A 87 0.30 12.29 13.30
N LEU A 88 -0.32 12.02 12.17
CA LEU A 88 0.39 11.63 10.95
C LEU A 88 0.40 12.69 9.84
N SER A 89 -0.33 13.79 10.01
CA SER A 89 -0.51 14.80 8.96
C SER A 89 0.79 15.45 8.49
N ALA A 90 1.74 15.65 9.38
CA ALA A 90 3.02 16.27 9.04
C ALA A 90 3.87 15.42 8.07
N SER A 91 3.64 14.11 8.03
CA SER A 91 4.36 13.17 7.19
C SER A 91 3.62 12.86 5.88
N LEU A 92 2.42 13.42 5.69
CA LEU A 92 1.64 13.18 4.49
C LEU A 92 2.01 14.17 3.37
N PRO A 93 1.93 13.75 2.09
CA PRO A 93 2.16 14.66 0.98
C PRO A 93 1.01 15.67 0.85
N GLU A 94 1.29 16.79 0.19
CA GLU A 94 0.31 17.86 0.00
C GLU A 94 -0.94 17.43 -0.75
N TYR A 95 -0.82 16.43 -1.63
CA TYR A 95 -1.96 15.95 -2.40
C TYR A 95 -2.89 15.01 -1.63
N ALA A 96 -2.51 14.63 -0.41
CA ALA A 96 -3.39 13.82 0.44
C ALA A 96 -4.51 14.70 0.99
N ALA A 97 -5.76 14.24 0.89
CA ALA A 97 -6.93 14.98 1.33
C ALA A 97 -7.65 14.24 2.46
N TYR A 98 -7.94 14.95 3.54
CA TYR A 98 -8.66 14.40 4.68
C TYR A 98 -10.01 15.10 4.86
N THR A 99 -11.07 14.32 5.06
CA THR A 99 -12.41 14.82 5.31
C THR A 99 -12.84 14.42 6.73
N PRO A 100 -12.89 15.38 7.68
CA PRO A 100 -13.17 15.04 9.09
C PRO A 100 -14.54 14.41 9.32
N ASN A 101 -15.57 14.89 8.63
CA ASN A 101 -16.95 14.41 8.84
C ASN A 101 -17.13 12.94 8.46
N SER A 102 -16.43 12.47 7.43
CA SER A 102 -16.48 11.08 6.98
C SER A 102 -15.30 10.26 7.47
N GLN A 103 -14.32 10.89 8.12
CA GLN A 103 -13.10 10.26 8.61
C GLN A 103 -12.33 9.54 7.50
N LEU A 104 -12.29 10.15 6.31
CA LEU A 104 -11.62 9.60 5.14
C LEU A 104 -10.34 10.35 4.83
N LEU A 105 -9.26 9.62 4.60
CA LEU A 105 -8.01 10.13 4.05
C LEU A 105 -7.81 9.51 2.67
N LEU A 106 -7.64 10.36 1.66
CA LEU A 106 -7.46 9.92 0.28
C LEU A 106 -6.13 10.41 -0.26
N SER A 107 -5.32 9.48 -0.74
CA SER A 107 -4.04 9.77 -1.37
C SER A 107 -4.03 9.17 -2.77
N LEU A 108 -4.24 10.01 -3.78
CA LEU A 108 -4.26 9.61 -5.18
C LEU A 108 -3.02 10.15 -5.89
N ILE A 109 -2.14 9.25 -6.27
CA ILE A 109 -0.90 9.56 -6.99
C ILE A 109 -1.17 9.53 -8.50
N HIS A 110 -2.03 8.61 -8.93
CA HIS A 110 -2.40 8.41 -10.32
C HIS A 110 -3.87 8.78 -10.51
N ILE A 111 -4.10 9.94 -11.08
CA ILE A 111 -5.44 10.44 -11.36
C ILE A 111 -5.79 10.20 -12.82
#